data_cc5e00665cc0e52507c7b6a61e9ae577
#
_entry.id   cc5e00665cc0e52507c7b6a61e9ae577
#
_cell.length_a   1.000
_cell.length_b   1.000
_cell.length_c   1.000
_cell.angle_alpha   90.00
_cell.angle_beta   90.00
_cell.angle_gamma   90.00
#
_symmetry.space_group_name_H-M   'P 1'
#
loop_
_entity.id
_entity.type
_entity.pdbx_description
1 polymer ?
#
loop_
_entity_poly.entity_id
_entity_poly.type
_entity_poly.pdbx_seq_one_letter_code
_entity_poly.pdbx_strand_id
1 'polypeptide(L)'
;MHFIDAHVHVWTPDTGHYPLAEGFKKTDMKPASFTPEELFKHTKPAGVDRINLIQMSYYGFDNRYMLDMIALYPDVFVGTAMVDPLGRDPARDMTDLARKSVRAFRIQPAMSKQPIDKWLEPPGFSKMFDTAARNNQALSCLINPDALPELDRMCRKFQDTPVIIDHLCRIGVDGKIRDQDVQALCDMARHKKVMVKIGAFYALGKKAAPYTDLAGLIENVIKAFTIKRCMWESDSPFQVSDGHNYADSIDLIKNRLPFLSDDDKDYLLRKTAEDFFFKK
;
A
#
# COMPACT_ATOMS: atom_id res chain seq x y z
N MET A 1 -13.31 16.28 10.27
CA MET A 1 -13.24 14.83 10.04
C MET A 1 -11.78 14.52 9.83
N HIS A 2 -11.21 13.55 10.54
CA HIS A 2 -9.80 13.20 10.45
C HIS A 2 -9.67 11.98 9.54
N PHE A 3 -8.80 12.07 8.53
CA PHE A 3 -8.59 11.01 7.55
C PHE A 3 -7.31 10.22 7.85
N ILE A 4 -7.20 9.03 7.27
CA ILE A 4 -6.04 8.16 7.38
C ILE A 4 -5.55 7.86 5.95
N ASP A 5 -4.28 8.14 5.68
CA ASP A 5 -3.64 7.72 4.44
C ASP A 5 -2.99 6.34 4.62
N ALA A 6 -3.50 5.37 3.88
CA ALA A 6 -3.06 3.99 4.03
C ALA A 6 -1.72 3.68 3.32
N HIS A 7 -1.11 4.65 2.60
CA HIS A 7 0.11 4.41 1.84
C HIS A 7 0.85 5.70 1.50
N VAL A 8 1.95 5.92 2.20
CA VAL A 8 2.85 7.06 1.96
C VAL A 8 4.29 6.60 2.10
N HIS A 9 5.17 7.16 1.30
CA HIS A 9 6.60 6.99 1.42
C HIS A 9 7.26 8.23 2.03
N VAL A 10 8.31 8.01 2.82
CA VAL A 10 9.19 9.09 3.30
C VAL A 10 10.64 8.68 3.12
N TRP A 11 11.49 9.66 2.86
CA TRP A 11 12.93 9.48 2.78
C TRP A 11 13.69 10.79 3.06
N THR A 12 14.97 10.65 3.42
CA THR A 12 15.85 11.76 3.77
C THR A 12 17.03 11.86 2.80
N PRO A 13 17.58 13.05 2.54
CA PRO A 13 18.81 13.20 1.77
C PRO A 13 20.06 12.77 2.55
N ASP A 14 19.95 12.46 3.84
CA ASP A 14 21.05 11.96 4.68
C ASP A 14 21.36 10.49 4.41
N THR A 15 21.99 10.24 3.28
CA THR A 15 22.44 8.89 2.89
C THR A 15 23.70 8.43 3.62
N GLY A 16 24.28 9.25 4.48
CA GLY A 16 25.37 8.87 5.37
C GLY A 16 24.86 8.05 6.56
N HIS A 17 23.76 8.51 7.16
CA HIS A 17 23.10 7.81 8.27
C HIS A 17 22.18 6.68 7.79
N TYR A 18 21.46 6.92 6.70
CA TYR A 18 20.54 5.97 6.06
C TYR A 18 21.02 5.64 4.64
N PRO A 19 21.96 4.69 4.50
CA PRO A 19 22.55 4.36 3.21
C PRO A 19 21.52 3.77 2.25
N LEU A 20 21.68 4.11 0.98
CA LEU A 20 20.88 3.52 -0.09
C LEU A 20 21.28 2.06 -0.30
N ALA A 21 20.29 1.24 -0.65
CA ALA A 21 20.52 -0.15 -1.04
C ALA A 21 21.33 -0.24 -2.34
N GLU A 22 21.97 -1.38 -2.52
CA GLU A 22 22.74 -1.67 -3.74
C GLU A 22 21.88 -1.41 -5.00
N GLY A 23 22.46 -0.75 -5.99
CA GLY A 23 21.77 -0.38 -7.24
C GLY A 23 21.09 0.99 -7.24
N PHE A 24 20.93 1.64 -6.07
CA PHE A 24 20.37 2.99 -5.99
C PHE A 24 21.43 4.07 -5.77
N LYS A 25 21.17 5.25 -6.34
CA LYS A 25 22.00 6.46 -6.23
C LYS A 25 21.15 7.62 -5.74
N LYS A 26 21.78 8.68 -5.19
CA LYS A 26 21.08 9.91 -4.78
C LYS A 26 20.27 10.54 -5.93
N THR A 27 20.72 10.39 -7.16
CA THR A 27 20.04 10.91 -8.35
C THR A 27 18.72 10.20 -8.67
N ASP A 28 18.50 9.02 -8.10
CA ASP A 28 17.25 8.26 -8.29
C ASP A 28 16.15 8.75 -7.35
N MET A 29 16.53 9.44 -6.25
CA MET A 29 15.59 10.00 -5.28
C MET A 29 14.88 11.22 -5.89
N LYS A 30 13.58 11.06 -6.16
CA LYS A 30 12.72 12.11 -6.77
C LYS A 30 11.40 12.20 -6.00
N PRO A 31 11.17 13.32 -5.28
CA PRO A 31 12.10 14.42 -5.00
C PRO A 31 13.36 13.96 -4.26
N ALA A 32 14.39 14.79 -4.19
CA ALA A 32 15.64 14.45 -3.49
C ALA A 32 15.46 14.20 -1.99
N SER A 33 14.38 14.70 -1.42
CA SER A 33 13.95 14.56 -0.04
C SER A 33 12.43 14.52 0.03
N PHE A 34 11.87 13.72 0.93
CA PHE A 34 10.47 13.78 1.32
C PHE A 34 10.34 13.29 2.77
N THR A 35 10.68 14.19 3.69
CA THR A 35 10.64 13.91 5.14
C THR A 35 9.21 14.02 5.68
N PRO A 36 8.94 13.55 6.93
CA PRO A 36 7.66 13.78 7.59
C PRO A 36 7.22 15.25 7.62
N GLU A 37 8.15 16.19 7.81
CA GLU A 37 7.86 17.62 7.85
C GLU A 37 7.41 18.14 6.47
N GLU A 38 7.99 17.61 5.39
CA GLU A 38 7.56 17.91 4.02
C GLU A 38 6.19 17.29 3.73
N LEU A 39 5.98 16.03 4.12
CA LEU A 39 4.69 15.35 4.03
C LEU A 39 3.57 16.11 4.75
N PHE A 40 3.82 16.58 5.98
CA PHE A 40 2.82 17.30 6.77
C PHE A 40 2.32 18.60 6.13
N LYS A 41 3.08 19.22 5.23
CA LYS A 41 2.62 20.38 4.45
C LYS A 41 1.46 20.03 3.52
N HIS A 42 1.34 18.78 3.12
CA HIS A 42 0.27 18.28 2.25
C HIS A 42 -0.86 17.64 3.05
N THR A 43 -0.54 16.83 4.05
CA THR A 43 -1.54 16.03 4.76
C THR A 43 -2.37 16.83 5.76
N LYS A 44 -1.75 17.74 6.52
CA LYS A 44 -2.46 18.55 7.53
C LYS A 44 -3.56 19.44 6.92
N PRO A 45 -3.32 20.21 5.84
CA PRO A 45 -4.38 20.98 5.19
C PRO A 45 -5.51 20.13 4.63
N ALA A 46 -5.22 18.87 4.26
CA ALA A 46 -6.19 17.91 3.74
C ALA A 46 -6.98 17.18 4.82
N GLY A 47 -6.66 17.39 6.11
CA GLY A 47 -7.31 16.74 7.25
C GLY A 47 -6.85 15.30 7.51
N VAL A 48 -5.69 14.91 6.98
CA VAL A 48 -5.07 13.61 7.26
C VAL A 48 -4.12 13.75 8.44
N ASP A 49 -4.33 12.94 9.46
CA ASP A 49 -3.59 13.00 10.73
C ASP A 49 -2.90 11.69 11.12
N ARG A 50 -3.27 10.57 10.49
CA ARG A 50 -2.62 9.27 10.68
C ARG A 50 -2.26 8.64 9.34
N ILE A 51 -1.14 7.93 9.30
CA ILE A 51 -0.52 7.50 8.05
C ILE A 51 0.15 6.13 8.24
N ASN A 52 -0.06 5.24 7.30
CA ASN A 52 0.75 4.03 7.16
C ASN A 52 1.94 4.31 6.24
N LEU A 53 3.13 4.38 6.83
CA LEU A 53 4.38 4.55 6.08
C LEU A 53 4.78 3.24 5.39
N ILE A 54 5.12 3.33 4.12
CA ILE A 54 5.61 2.19 3.35
C ILE A 54 7.12 2.32 3.17
N GLN A 55 7.85 1.26 3.49
CA GLN A 55 9.29 1.19 3.24
C GLN A 55 9.61 1.56 1.79
N MET A 56 10.46 2.57 1.63
CA MET A 56 10.88 3.01 0.30
C MET A 56 11.94 2.09 -0.27
N SER A 57 11.81 1.70 -1.54
CA SER A 57 12.74 0.79 -2.22
C SER A 57 14.19 1.27 -2.24
N TYR A 58 14.42 2.58 -2.13
CA TYR A 58 15.77 3.16 -2.03
C TYR A 58 16.61 2.56 -0.89
N TYR A 59 15.96 2.15 0.19
CA TYR A 59 16.61 1.55 1.36
C TYR A 59 16.56 0.01 1.37
N GLY A 60 15.92 -0.61 0.37
CA GLY A 60 15.76 -2.06 0.32
C GLY A 60 15.14 -2.61 1.60
N PHE A 61 15.82 -3.58 2.22
CA PHE A 61 15.37 -4.20 3.47
C PHE A 61 15.84 -3.47 4.74
N ASP A 62 16.55 -2.35 4.62
CA ASP A 62 16.93 -1.52 5.76
C ASP A 62 15.79 -0.57 6.16
N ASN A 63 14.95 -1.00 7.08
CA ASN A 63 13.78 -0.27 7.52
C ASN A 63 14.09 0.85 8.55
N ARG A 64 15.36 1.15 8.87
CA ARG A 64 15.73 2.05 9.97
C ARG A 64 15.09 3.42 9.87
N TYR A 65 15.17 4.09 8.71
CA TYR A 65 14.59 5.43 8.57
C TYR A 65 13.09 5.45 8.87
N MET A 66 12.33 4.51 8.28
CA MET A 66 10.90 4.41 8.54
C MET A 66 10.59 4.15 10.02
N LEU A 67 11.35 3.26 10.67
CA LEU A 67 11.17 2.92 12.08
C LEU A 67 11.50 4.09 13.00
N ASP A 68 12.53 4.87 12.69
CA ASP A 68 12.90 6.06 13.44
C ASP A 68 11.80 7.14 13.31
N MET A 69 11.19 7.30 12.13
CA MET A 69 10.07 8.22 11.96
C MET A 69 8.80 7.74 12.68
N ILE A 70 8.53 6.44 12.73
CA ILE A 70 7.43 5.88 13.55
C ILE A 70 7.68 6.15 15.04
N ALA A 71 8.91 5.97 15.51
CA ALA A 71 9.26 6.23 16.91
C ALA A 71 9.17 7.72 17.27
N LEU A 72 9.49 8.61 16.32
CA LEU A 72 9.43 10.05 16.51
C LEU A 72 7.96 10.57 16.53
N TYR A 73 7.06 9.92 15.79
CA TYR A 73 5.65 10.30 15.66
C TYR A 73 4.71 9.12 15.96
N PRO A 74 4.70 8.59 17.20
CA PRO A 74 4.09 7.30 17.55
C PRO A 74 2.57 7.24 17.36
N ASP A 75 1.87 8.38 17.46
CA ASP A 75 0.41 8.46 17.30
C ASP A 75 -0.02 8.79 15.85
N VAL A 76 0.96 9.10 15.01
CA VAL A 76 0.74 9.50 13.61
C VAL A 76 1.06 8.36 12.66
N PHE A 77 2.18 7.65 12.91
CA PHE A 77 2.69 6.67 11.97
C PHE A 77 2.60 5.22 12.48
N VAL A 78 2.27 4.35 11.56
CA VAL A 78 2.53 2.91 11.61
C VAL A 78 3.29 2.51 10.34
N GLY A 79 3.79 1.27 10.24
CA GLY A 79 4.64 0.90 9.13
C GLY A 79 4.21 -0.33 8.34
N THR A 80 4.49 -0.29 7.05
CA THR A 80 4.58 -1.45 6.16
C THR A 80 6.05 -1.60 5.76
N ALA A 81 6.72 -2.56 6.36
CA ALA A 81 8.16 -2.80 6.19
C ALA A 81 8.46 -3.70 4.98
N MET A 82 9.73 -3.89 4.70
CA MET A 82 10.22 -4.94 3.79
C MET A 82 11.15 -5.87 4.54
N VAL A 83 10.96 -7.17 4.36
CA VAL A 83 11.91 -8.22 4.78
C VAL A 83 12.27 -9.07 3.58
N ASP A 84 13.48 -9.61 3.58
CA ASP A 84 13.95 -10.46 2.48
C ASP A 84 13.28 -11.84 2.56
N PRO A 85 12.41 -12.22 1.59
CA PRO A 85 11.79 -13.54 1.58
C PRO A 85 12.79 -14.66 1.29
N LEU A 86 13.97 -14.33 0.75
CA LEU A 86 15.06 -15.27 0.49
C LEU A 86 16.12 -15.24 1.61
N GLY A 87 15.92 -14.41 2.62
CA GLY A 87 16.80 -14.26 3.77
C GLY A 87 16.73 -15.47 4.71
N ARG A 88 17.58 -15.43 5.75
CA ARG A 88 17.74 -16.56 6.69
C ARG A 88 16.45 -16.89 7.44
N ASP A 89 15.75 -15.89 7.97
CA ASP A 89 14.57 -16.10 8.80
C ASP A 89 13.57 -14.91 8.69
N PRO A 90 12.83 -14.82 7.58
CA PRO A 90 11.84 -13.76 7.42
C PRO A 90 10.74 -13.76 8.49
N ALA A 91 10.43 -14.93 9.08
CA ALA A 91 9.42 -15.06 10.12
C ALA A 91 9.83 -14.36 11.41
N ARG A 92 11.10 -14.53 11.81
CA ARG A 92 11.67 -13.84 12.97
C ARG A 92 11.71 -12.33 12.74
N ASP A 93 12.20 -11.91 11.58
CA ASP A 93 12.32 -10.48 11.24
C ASP A 93 10.94 -9.80 11.27
N MET A 94 9.89 -10.44 10.75
CA MET A 94 8.52 -9.97 10.82
C MET A 94 8.03 -9.85 12.28
N THR A 95 8.32 -10.84 13.11
CA THR A 95 7.88 -10.85 14.52
C THR A 95 8.59 -9.74 15.33
N ASP A 96 9.86 -9.50 15.08
CA ASP A 96 10.62 -8.44 15.74
C ASP A 96 10.12 -7.05 15.33
N LEU A 97 9.75 -6.88 14.04
CA LEU A 97 9.19 -5.63 13.52
C LEU A 97 7.75 -5.36 14.02
N ALA A 98 6.96 -6.40 14.33
CA ALA A 98 5.62 -6.23 14.90
C ALA A 98 5.62 -5.39 16.19
N ARG A 99 6.67 -5.54 17.02
CA ARG A 99 6.86 -4.79 18.27
C ARG A 99 7.18 -3.31 18.05
N LYS A 100 7.53 -2.93 16.81
CA LYS A 100 7.89 -1.57 16.40
C LYS A 100 6.79 -0.90 15.56
N SER A 101 5.53 -1.24 15.82
CA SER A 101 4.36 -0.71 15.09
C SER A 101 4.35 -0.99 13.59
N VAL A 102 5.05 -2.03 13.14
CA VAL A 102 4.92 -2.53 11.76
C VAL A 102 3.69 -3.42 11.68
N ARG A 103 2.75 -3.05 10.82
CA ARG A 103 1.44 -3.71 10.67
C ARG A 103 1.33 -4.53 9.38
N ALA A 104 2.23 -4.30 8.43
CA ALA A 104 2.23 -5.03 7.17
C ALA A 104 3.65 -5.17 6.60
N PHE A 105 3.77 -6.03 5.58
CA PHE A 105 5.02 -6.21 4.84
C PHE A 105 4.75 -6.11 3.35
N ARG A 106 5.47 -5.22 2.66
CA ARG A 106 5.43 -5.12 1.21
C ARG A 106 6.07 -6.34 0.57
N ILE A 107 5.33 -6.97 -0.35
CA ILE A 107 5.85 -8.02 -1.21
C ILE A 107 5.55 -7.69 -2.68
N GLN A 108 6.43 -8.13 -3.55
CA GLN A 108 6.31 -7.91 -4.99
C GLN A 108 7.09 -8.97 -5.78
N PRO A 109 6.72 -9.24 -7.04
CA PRO A 109 7.37 -10.27 -7.84
C PRO A 109 8.89 -10.12 -7.99
N ALA A 110 9.39 -8.89 -8.05
CA ALA A 110 10.82 -8.60 -8.15
C ALA A 110 11.66 -9.16 -6.99
N MET A 111 11.06 -9.45 -5.82
CA MET A 111 11.74 -10.03 -4.66
C MET A 111 12.00 -11.53 -4.81
N SER A 112 11.35 -12.19 -5.77
CA SER A 112 11.30 -13.65 -5.87
C SER A 112 12.38 -14.26 -6.74
N LYS A 113 12.87 -13.55 -7.76
CA LYS A 113 13.73 -14.09 -8.84
C LYS A 113 13.09 -15.27 -9.60
N GLN A 114 11.77 -15.48 -9.49
CA GLN A 114 10.99 -16.49 -10.19
C GLN A 114 10.14 -15.86 -11.29
N PRO A 115 9.66 -16.64 -12.29
CA PRO A 115 8.63 -16.19 -13.22
C PRO A 115 7.36 -15.72 -12.48
N ILE A 116 6.55 -14.89 -13.16
CA ILE A 116 5.38 -14.25 -12.56
C ILE A 116 4.34 -15.26 -12.05
N ASP A 117 4.15 -16.37 -12.74
CA ASP A 117 3.24 -17.45 -12.38
C ASP A 117 3.71 -18.29 -11.18
N LYS A 118 4.93 -18.02 -10.67
CA LYS A 118 5.60 -18.74 -9.57
C LYS A 118 6.24 -17.80 -8.55
N TRP A 119 5.90 -16.53 -8.59
CA TRP A 119 6.62 -15.53 -7.80
C TRP A 119 6.52 -15.74 -6.28
N LEU A 120 5.54 -16.48 -5.79
CA LEU A 120 5.38 -16.84 -4.37
C LEU A 120 5.84 -18.27 -4.02
N GLU A 121 6.46 -19.01 -4.96
CA GLU A 121 6.97 -20.36 -4.69
C GLU A 121 8.14 -20.41 -3.68
N PRO A 122 9.08 -19.46 -3.63
CA PRO A 122 10.17 -19.55 -2.66
C PRO A 122 9.65 -19.74 -1.23
N PRO A 123 10.24 -20.68 -0.46
CA PRO A 123 9.69 -21.10 0.86
C PRO A 123 9.53 -19.97 1.87
N GLY A 124 10.33 -18.90 1.75
CA GLY A 124 10.22 -17.74 2.63
C GLY A 124 8.88 -17.04 2.53
N PHE A 125 8.27 -16.97 1.34
CA PHE A 125 6.92 -16.40 1.22
C PHE A 125 5.88 -17.23 2.01
N SER A 126 5.94 -18.56 1.95
CA SER A 126 5.05 -19.40 2.78
C SER A 126 5.22 -19.12 4.28
N LYS A 127 6.48 -18.93 4.74
CA LYS A 127 6.76 -18.51 6.12
C LYS A 127 6.19 -17.12 6.44
N MET A 128 6.29 -16.18 5.51
CA MET A 128 5.73 -14.84 5.67
C MET A 128 4.21 -14.88 5.77
N PHE A 129 3.51 -15.65 4.92
CA PHE A 129 2.06 -15.83 4.98
C PHE A 129 1.62 -16.39 6.34
N ASP A 130 2.23 -17.47 6.79
CA ASP A 130 1.92 -18.10 8.08
C ASP A 130 2.20 -17.15 9.27
N THR A 131 3.33 -16.44 9.23
CA THR A 131 3.69 -15.49 10.29
C THR A 131 2.78 -14.27 10.31
N ALA A 132 2.40 -13.75 9.15
CA ALA A 132 1.46 -12.63 9.04
C ALA A 132 0.10 -12.97 9.66
N ALA A 133 -0.43 -14.19 9.42
CA ALA A 133 -1.65 -14.67 10.05
C ALA A 133 -1.53 -14.69 11.59
N ARG A 134 -0.45 -15.27 12.12
CA ARG A 134 -0.23 -15.38 13.58
C ARG A 134 -0.06 -14.03 14.28
N ASN A 135 0.59 -13.10 13.63
CA ASN A 135 0.88 -11.77 14.18
C ASN A 135 -0.22 -10.73 13.89
N ASN A 136 -1.27 -11.11 13.16
CA ASN A 136 -2.28 -10.17 12.62
C ASN A 136 -1.63 -9.00 11.85
N GLN A 137 -0.62 -9.31 11.03
CA GLN A 137 0.01 -8.39 10.09
C GLN A 137 -0.46 -8.71 8.68
N ALA A 138 -0.45 -7.75 7.75
CA ALA A 138 -0.79 -8.02 6.37
C ALA A 138 0.44 -8.23 5.48
N LEU A 139 0.23 -8.93 4.36
CA LEU A 139 1.11 -8.87 3.20
C LEU A 139 0.54 -7.86 2.20
N SER A 140 1.25 -6.74 2.00
CA SER A 140 0.86 -5.64 1.10
C SER A 140 1.52 -5.86 -0.25
N CYS A 141 0.70 -6.16 -1.26
CA CYS A 141 1.14 -6.67 -2.56
C CYS A 141 1.21 -5.55 -3.59
N LEU A 142 2.42 -5.15 -3.99
CA LEU A 142 2.64 -4.29 -5.14
C LEU A 142 2.72 -5.16 -6.40
N ILE A 143 1.59 -5.34 -7.08
CA ILE A 143 1.45 -6.28 -8.20
C ILE A 143 0.62 -5.70 -9.35
N ASN A 144 0.79 -6.29 -10.52
CA ASN A 144 -0.10 -6.12 -11.66
C ASN A 144 -1.10 -7.31 -11.73
N PRO A 145 -2.14 -7.24 -12.58
CA PRO A 145 -3.14 -8.30 -12.71
C PRO A 145 -2.59 -9.69 -13.06
N ASP A 146 -1.48 -9.75 -13.79
CA ASP A 146 -0.81 -11.00 -14.17
C ASP A 146 -0.23 -11.79 -12.99
N ALA A 147 -0.01 -11.13 -11.85
CA ALA A 147 0.45 -11.76 -10.60
C ALA A 147 -0.68 -12.32 -9.72
N LEU A 148 -1.95 -11.98 -10.02
CA LEU A 148 -3.11 -12.39 -9.22
C LEU A 148 -3.32 -13.90 -9.14
N PRO A 149 -3.12 -14.71 -10.20
CA PRO A 149 -3.32 -16.15 -10.13
C PRO A 149 -2.46 -16.82 -9.04
N GLU A 150 -1.21 -16.42 -8.92
CA GLU A 150 -0.31 -16.97 -7.90
C GLU A 150 -0.66 -16.46 -6.50
N LEU A 151 -1.07 -15.19 -6.36
CA LEU A 151 -1.57 -14.65 -5.10
C LEU A 151 -2.85 -15.39 -4.66
N ASP A 152 -3.76 -15.68 -5.59
CA ASP A 152 -4.98 -16.46 -5.34
C ASP A 152 -4.66 -17.85 -4.80
N ARG A 153 -3.69 -18.56 -5.42
CA ARG A 153 -3.20 -19.86 -4.95
C ARG A 153 -2.73 -19.78 -3.49
N MET A 154 -1.98 -18.74 -3.15
CA MET A 154 -1.49 -18.54 -1.78
C MET A 154 -2.60 -18.19 -0.80
N CYS A 155 -3.55 -17.34 -1.19
CA CYS A 155 -4.72 -17.01 -0.34
C CYS A 155 -5.62 -18.23 -0.08
N ARG A 156 -5.72 -19.18 -1.03
CA ARG A 156 -6.41 -20.45 -0.80
C ARG A 156 -5.70 -21.31 0.23
N LYS A 157 -4.36 -21.32 0.20
CA LYS A 157 -3.53 -22.11 1.12
C LYS A 157 -3.48 -21.48 2.52
N PHE A 158 -3.42 -20.16 2.62
CA PHE A 158 -3.27 -19.41 3.86
C PHE A 158 -4.46 -18.48 4.09
N GLN A 159 -5.64 -19.07 4.39
CA GLN A 159 -6.91 -18.37 4.42
C GLN A 159 -7.04 -17.33 5.55
N ASP A 160 -6.25 -17.46 6.60
CA ASP A 160 -6.26 -16.55 7.74
C ASP A 160 -5.29 -15.37 7.60
N THR A 161 -4.45 -15.38 6.58
CA THR A 161 -3.49 -14.30 6.33
C THR A 161 -4.17 -13.05 5.80
N PRO A 162 -4.06 -11.90 6.50
CA PRO A 162 -4.46 -10.64 5.93
C PRO A 162 -3.59 -10.28 4.71
N VAL A 163 -4.22 -9.94 3.61
CA VAL A 163 -3.54 -9.51 2.38
C VAL A 163 -4.13 -8.18 1.94
N ILE A 164 -3.28 -7.26 1.51
CA ILE A 164 -3.68 -5.97 0.96
C ILE A 164 -3.14 -5.89 -0.47
N ILE A 165 -4.00 -5.62 -1.44
CA ILE A 165 -3.60 -5.36 -2.81
C ILE A 165 -3.47 -3.85 -2.98
N ASP A 166 -2.26 -3.38 -3.27
CA ASP A 166 -1.96 -1.95 -3.41
C ASP A 166 -2.46 -1.40 -4.77
N HIS A 167 -2.88 -0.12 -4.79
CA HIS A 167 -3.10 0.69 -5.99
C HIS A 167 -4.08 0.05 -7.00
N LEU A 168 -5.23 -0.50 -6.53
CA LEU A 168 -6.20 -1.18 -7.42
C LEU A 168 -5.52 -2.23 -8.33
N CYS A 169 -4.53 -2.97 -7.80
CA CYS A 169 -3.70 -3.92 -8.58
C CYS A 169 -3.01 -3.28 -9.79
N ARG A 170 -2.77 -1.96 -9.75
CA ARG A 170 -2.19 -1.16 -10.84
C ARG A 170 -2.94 -1.27 -12.18
N ILE A 171 -4.23 -1.60 -12.16
CA ILE A 171 -5.10 -1.61 -13.34
C ILE A 171 -5.15 -0.22 -13.94
N GLY A 172 -4.86 -0.09 -15.21
CA GLY A 172 -4.83 1.20 -15.90
C GLY A 172 -3.48 1.92 -15.88
N VAL A 173 -2.39 1.30 -15.38
CA VAL A 173 -1.05 1.91 -15.38
C VAL A 173 -0.54 2.23 -16.80
N ASP A 174 -0.97 1.47 -17.80
CA ASP A 174 -0.73 1.69 -19.22
C ASP A 174 -1.80 2.58 -19.91
N GLY A 175 -2.70 3.18 -19.13
CA GLY A 175 -3.82 4.00 -19.59
C GLY A 175 -5.06 3.21 -20.01
N LYS A 176 -5.07 1.87 -19.89
CA LYS A 176 -6.18 1.01 -20.30
C LYS A 176 -6.76 0.23 -19.13
N ILE A 177 -8.02 0.46 -18.84
CA ILE A 177 -8.78 -0.32 -17.87
C ILE A 177 -9.48 -1.44 -18.63
N ARG A 178 -9.01 -2.68 -18.44
CA ARG A 178 -9.54 -3.87 -19.13
C ARG A 178 -10.49 -4.61 -18.23
N ASP A 179 -11.65 -4.97 -18.74
CA ASP A 179 -12.69 -5.69 -17.97
C ASP A 179 -12.16 -7.00 -17.38
N GLN A 180 -11.33 -7.73 -18.12
CA GLN A 180 -10.71 -8.96 -17.62
C GLN A 180 -9.80 -8.73 -16.39
N ASP A 181 -9.06 -7.62 -16.36
CA ASP A 181 -8.18 -7.28 -15.24
C ASP A 181 -9.02 -6.86 -14.02
N VAL A 182 -10.08 -6.08 -14.25
CA VAL A 182 -11.06 -5.70 -13.22
C VAL A 182 -11.73 -6.94 -12.63
N GLN A 183 -12.19 -7.86 -13.47
CA GLN A 183 -12.81 -9.10 -13.02
C GLN A 183 -11.83 -9.96 -12.22
N ALA A 184 -10.58 -10.12 -12.67
CA ALA A 184 -9.54 -10.87 -11.96
C ALA A 184 -9.27 -10.30 -10.56
N LEU A 185 -9.23 -8.96 -10.41
CA LEU A 185 -9.13 -8.31 -9.11
C LEU A 185 -10.39 -8.56 -8.27
N CYS A 186 -11.58 -8.38 -8.84
CA CYS A 186 -12.85 -8.59 -8.12
C CYS A 186 -13.01 -10.05 -7.65
N ASP A 187 -12.51 -11.02 -8.39
CA ASP A 187 -12.54 -12.44 -8.01
C ASP A 187 -11.73 -12.73 -6.73
N MET A 188 -10.72 -11.92 -6.41
CA MET A 188 -9.99 -12.01 -5.15
C MET A 188 -10.86 -11.73 -3.93
N ALA A 189 -12.02 -11.09 -4.10
CA ALA A 189 -12.95 -10.80 -3.01
C ALA A 189 -13.52 -12.03 -2.32
N ARG A 190 -13.46 -13.23 -2.96
CA ARG A 190 -13.82 -14.51 -2.33
C ARG A 190 -12.97 -14.84 -1.09
N HIS A 191 -11.75 -14.31 -1.02
CA HIS A 191 -10.89 -14.42 0.15
C HIS A 191 -11.24 -13.36 1.19
N LYS A 192 -11.82 -13.77 2.30
CA LYS A 192 -12.38 -12.85 3.32
C LYS A 192 -11.35 -11.92 3.96
N LYS A 193 -10.06 -12.29 3.95
CA LYS A 193 -8.95 -11.53 4.53
C LYS A 193 -8.23 -10.64 3.52
N VAL A 194 -8.68 -10.62 2.25
CA VAL A 194 -8.10 -9.74 1.23
C VAL A 194 -8.79 -8.39 1.24
N MET A 195 -7.99 -7.33 1.26
CA MET A 195 -8.36 -5.92 1.21
C MET A 195 -7.71 -5.25 0.00
N VAL A 196 -8.24 -4.11 -0.42
CA VAL A 196 -7.71 -3.34 -1.56
C VAL A 196 -7.48 -1.89 -1.15
N LYS A 197 -6.33 -1.33 -1.53
CA LYS A 197 -6.09 0.10 -1.47
C LYS A 197 -6.57 0.77 -2.75
N ILE A 198 -7.39 1.80 -2.58
CA ILE A 198 -7.99 2.61 -3.64
C ILE A 198 -7.24 3.95 -3.67
N GLY A 199 -6.27 4.07 -4.57
CA GLY A 199 -5.42 5.25 -4.65
C GLY A 199 -4.40 5.19 -5.76
N ALA A 200 -3.31 5.96 -5.61
CA ALA A 200 -2.31 6.18 -6.66
C ALA A 200 -2.94 6.65 -7.99
N PHE A 201 -3.94 7.50 -7.90
CA PHE A 201 -4.73 7.92 -9.07
C PHE A 201 -3.91 8.64 -10.15
N TYR A 202 -2.83 9.30 -9.72
CA TYR A 202 -1.85 9.93 -10.62
C TYR A 202 -1.23 8.94 -11.61
N ALA A 203 -1.18 7.64 -11.27
CA ALA A 203 -0.52 6.60 -12.06
C ALA A 203 -1.48 5.78 -12.93
N LEU A 204 -2.81 5.89 -12.73
CA LEU A 204 -3.80 5.00 -13.32
C LEU A 204 -4.73 5.73 -14.31
N GLY A 205 -5.27 5.00 -15.26
CA GLY A 205 -6.21 5.52 -16.25
C GLY A 205 -5.64 6.69 -17.05
N LYS A 206 -6.36 7.80 -17.11
CA LYS A 206 -5.94 9.02 -17.81
C LYS A 206 -4.84 9.81 -17.10
N LYS A 207 -4.52 9.44 -15.86
CA LYS A 207 -3.48 10.08 -15.03
C LYS A 207 -3.68 11.59 -14.90
N ALA A 208 -4.89 12.06 -14.82
CA ALA A 208 -5.22 13.48 -14.77
C ALA A 208 -6.42 13.72 -13.85
N ALA A 209 -6.29 14.70 -12.94
CA ALA A 209 -7.41 15.14 -12.13
C ALA A 209 -8.59 15.60 -13.01
N PRO A 210 -9.82 15.36 -12.57
CA PRO A 210 -10.28 14.87 -11.27
C PRO A 210 -10.37 13.33 -11.16
N TYR A 211 -9.69 12.55 -11.98
CA TYR A 211 -9.58 11.07 -11.97
C TYR A 211 -10.91 10.31 -12.10
N THR A 212 -11.95 10.94 -12.60
CA THR A 212 -13.31 10.36 -12.70
C THR A 212 -13.43 9.21 -13.71
N ASP A 213 -12.45 9.05 -14.58
CA ASP A 213 -12.31 7.91 -15.47
C ASP A 213 -12.08 6.59 -14.72
N LEU A 214 -11.62 6.66 -13.45
CA LEU A 214 -11.47 5.51 -12.57
C LEU A 214 -12.76 5.11 -11.83
N ALA A 215 -13.84 5.89 -11.95
CA ALA A 215 -15.07 5.67 -11.18
C ALA A 215 -15.65 4.26 -11.35
N GLY A 216 -15.70 3.75 -12.58
CA GLY A 216 -16.22 2.40 -12.87
C GLY A 216 -15.35 1.28 -12.27
N LEU A 217 -14.03 1.43 -12.30
CA LEU A 217 -13.10 0.49 -11.65
C LEU A 217 -13.32 0.49 -10.13
N ILE A 218 -13.38 1.67 -9.51
CA ILE A 218 -13.59 1.83 -8.07
C ILE A 218 -14.93 1.23 -7.65
N GLU A 219 -16.00 1.50 -8.40
CA GLU A 219 -17.32 0.97 -8.12
C GLU A 219 -17.37 -0.55 -8.14
N ASN A 220 -16.78 -1.18 -9.16
CA ASN A 220 -16.72 -2.64 -9.29
C ASN A 220 -15.94 -3.27 -8.12
N VAL A 221 -14.80 -2.68 -7.74
CA VAL A 221 -13.99 -3.17 -6.61
C VAL A 221 -14.78 -3.05 -5.29
N ILE A 222 -15.44 -1.92 -5.04
CA ILE A 222 -16.23 -1.74 -3.80
C ILE A 222 -17.41 -2.72 -3.76
N LYS A 223 -18.09 -2.95 -4.89
CA LYS A 223 -19.20 -3.94 -4.97
C LYS A 223 -18.70 -5.36 -4.65
N ALA A 224 -17.52 -5.73 -5.13
CA ALA A 224 -16.95 -7.05 -4.90
C ALA A 224 -16.44 -7.24 -3.47
N PHE A 225 -15.60 -6.32 -3.00
CA PHE A 225 -14.91 -6.43 -1.70
C PHE A 225 -15.74 -5.96 -0.51
N THR A 226 -16.80 -5.20 -0.74
CA THR A 226 -17.49 -4.33 0.23
C THR A 226 -16.61 -3.18 0.72
N ILE A 227 -17.24 -2.08 1.12
CA ILE A 227 -16.54 -0.88 1.55
C ILE A 227 -15.59 -1.11 2.73
N LYS A 228 -15.93 -2.05 3.63
CA LYS A 228 -15.14 -2.39 4.83
C LYS A 228 -13.83 -3.12 4.54
N ARG A 229 -13.56 -3.47 3.29
CA ARG A 229 -12.30 -4.06 2.83
C ARG A 229 -11.57 -3.19 1.80
N CYS A 230 -12.01 -1.93 1.68
CA CYS A 230 -11.40 -0.94 0.83
C CYS A 230 -10.89 0.23 1.67
N MET A 231 -9.70 0.74 1.39
CA MET A 231 -9.12 1.89 2.08
C MET A 231 -8.47 2.83 1.07
N TRP A 232 -8.66 4.12 1.26
CA TRP A 232 -8.02 5.14 0.45
C TRP A 232 -6.53 5.27 0.77
N GLU A 233 -5.75 5.64 -0.24
CA GLU A 233 -4.35 5.96 -0.14
C GLU A 233 -3.97 7.07 -1.12
N SER A 234 -2.89 7.82 -0.84
CA SER A 234 -2.35 8.80 -1.78
C SER A 234 -1.22 8.24 -2.64
N ASP A 235 -0.36 7.43 -2.08
CA ASP A 235 0.96 7.07 -2.62
C ASP A 235 1.90 8.29 -2.76
N SER A 236 1.80 9.23 -1.77
CA SER A 236 2.72 10.38 -1.74
C SER A 236 4.16 9.93 -1.46
N PRO A 237 5.15 10.65 -2.05
CA PRO A 237 5.08 11.95 -2.71
C PRO A 237 4.64 11.92 -4.18
N PHE A 238 4.43 10.78 -4.79
CA PHE A 238 4.11 10.72 -6.21
C PHE A 238 2.79 11.44 -6.53
N GLN A 239 1.79 11.35 -5.63
CA GLN A 239 0.52 12.08 -5.76
C GLN A 239 0.67 13.61 -5.62
N VAL A 240 1.80 14.11 -5.16
CA VAL A 240 2.05 15.57 -5.02
C VAL A 240 3.20 16.05 -5.90
N SER A 241 3.52 15.27 -6.93
CA SER A 241 4.56 15.52 -7.92
C SER A 241 3.94 15.74 -9.31
N ASP A 242 4.70 16.30 -10.23
CA ASP A 242 4.35 16.42 -11.68
C ASP A 242 2.98 17.08 -11.96
N GLY A 243 2.58 18.06 -11.13
CA GLY A 243 1.32 18.80 -11.28
C GLY A 243 0.12 18.15 -10.60
N HIS A 244 0.29 16.99 -9.99
CA HIS A 244 -0.72 16.36 -9.12
C HIS A 244 -0.71 16.98 -7.72
N ASN A 245 -1.81 16.86 -7.01
CA ASN A 245 -1.91 17.34 -5.64
C ASN A 245 -2.74 16.40 -4.75
N TYR A 246 -2.58 16.57 -3.46
CA TYR A 246 -3.21 15.73 -2.45
C TYR A 246 -4.73 15.93 -2.37
N ALA A 247 -5.17 17.18 -2.56
CA ALA A 247 -6.58 17.55 -2.46
C ALA A 247 -7.43 16.87 -3.55
N ASP A 248 -6.94 16.80 -4.79
CA ASP A 248 -7.66 16.15 -5.89
C ASP A 248 -7.88 14.65 -5.65
N SER A 249 -6.91 13.98 -5.02
CA SER A 249 -7.05 12.56 -4.66
C SER A 249 -8.18 12.34 -3.65
N ILE A 250 -8.27 13.19 -2.62
CA ILE A 250 -9.36 13.13 -1.64
C ILE A 250 -10.68 13.59 -2.27
N ASP A 251 -10.67 14.63 -3.11
CA ASP A 251 -11.86 15.17 -3.76
C ASP A 251 -12.57 14.13 -4.62
N LEU A 252 -11.83 13.24 -5.30
CA LEU A 252 -12.42 12.13 -6.03
C LEU A 252 -13.36 11.33 -5.12
N ILE A 253 -12.88 10.89 -3.95
CA ILE A 253 -13.67 10.08 -3.02
C ILE A 253 -14.82 10.91 -2.40
N LYS A 254 -14.54 12.13 -1.97
CA LYS A 254 -15.51 12.96 -1.25
C LYS A 254 -16.67 13.43 -2.12
N ASN A 255 -16.36 13.84 -3.36
CA ASN A 255 -17.27 14.68 -4.13
C ASN A 255 -17.57 14.17 -5.55
N ARG A 256 -16.76 13.23 -6.10
CA ARG A 256 -16.85 12.85 -7.51
C ARG A 256 -17.39 11.45 -7.76
N LEU A 257 -17.62 10.66 -6.70
CA LEU A 257 -18.17 9.31 -6.80
C LEU A 257 -19.59 9.28 -6.23
N PRO A 258 -20.63 9.52 -7.05
CA PRO A 258 -22.02 9.70 -6.58
C PRO A 258 -22.65 8.43 -6.02
N PHE A 259 -22.04 7.26 -6.28
CA PHE A 259 -22.50 5.98 -5.74
C PHE A 259 -22.07 5.74 -4.28
N LEU A 260 -21.19 6.59 -3.71
CA LEU A 260 -20.75 6.48 -2.32
C LEU A 260 -21.68 7.26 -1.39
N SER A 261 -22.23 6.59 -0.39
CA SER A 261 -22.85 7.24 0.76
C SER A 261 -21.81 7.94 1.64
N ASP A 262 -22.22 8.80 2.56
CA ASP A 262 -21.31 9.45 3.49
C ASP A 262 -20.63 8.44 4.45
N ASP A 263 -21.32 7.34 4.80
CA ASP A 263 -20.70 6.25 5.58
C ASP A 263 -19.65 5.49 4.75
N ASP A 264 -19.90 5.26 3.46
CA ASP A 264 -18.89 4.65 2.56
C ASP A 264 -17.62 5.50 2.45
N LYS A 265 -17.80 6.83 2.33
CA LYS A 265 -16.66 7.77 2.29
C LYS A 265 -15.86 7.74 3.60
N ASP A 266 -16.55 7.65 4.75
CA ASP A 266 -15.89 7.54 6.05
C ASP A 266 -15.14 6.19 6.20
N TYR A 267 -15.70 5.08 5.68
CA TYR A 267 -14.97 3.82 5.61
C TYR A 267 -13.70 3.94 4.77
N LEU A 268 -13.81 4.45 3.54
CA LEU A 268 -12.67 4.58 2.63
C LEU A 268 -11.58 5.50 3.18
N LEU A 269 -11.96 6.68 3.67
CA LEU A 269 -11.01 7.71 4.07
C LEU A 269 -10.48 7.52 5.50
N ARG A 270 -11.09 6.63 6.30
CA ARG A 270 -10.70 6.47 7.70
C ARG A 270 -10.92 5.07 8.27
N LYS A 271 -12.18 4.62 8.43
CA LYS A 271 -12.54 3.50 9.30
C LYS A 271 -11.81 2.21 8.94
N THR A 272 -11.72 1.85 7.66
CA THR A 272 -11.06 0.59 7.25
C THR A 272 -9.57 0.60 7.60
N ALA A 273 -8.86 1.70 7.33
CA ALA A 273 -7.46 1.83 7.68
C ALA A 273 -7.25 1.92 9.20
N GLU A 274 -8.16 2.59 9.92
CA GLU A 274 -8.15 2.67 11.39
C GLU A 274 -8.29 1.29 12.02
N ASP A 275 -9.28 0.52 11.57
CA ASP A 275 -9.56 -0.82 12.10
C ASP A 275 -8.39 -1.78 11.90
N PHE A 276 -7.71 -1.68 10.77
CA PHE A 276 -6.62 -2.59 10.47
C PHE A 276 -5.27 -2.13 11.04
N PHE A 277 -4.89 -0.86 10.84
CA PHE A 277 -3.55 -0.38 11.14
C PHE A 277 -3.40 0.19 12.56
N PHE A 278 -4.45 0.80 13.14
CA PHE A 278 -4.34 1.61 14.34
C PHE A 278 -5.09 1.05 15.56
N LYS A 279 -6.09 0.21 15.38
CA LYS A 279 -6.68 -0.51 16.51
C LYS A 279 -5.76 -1.65 16.95
N LYS A 280 -5.56 -1.75 18.27
CA LYS A 280 -4.79 -2.83 18.91
C LYS A 280 -5.67 -4.05 19.14
#